data_0a81c329905498a2d99d32a2ef188cd0
#
_entry.id   0a81c329905498a2d99d32a2ef188cd0
#
_cell.length_a   1.000
_cell.length_b   1.000
_cell.length_c   1.000
_cell.angle_alpha   90.00
_cell.angle_beta   90.00
_cell.angle_gamma   90.00
#
_symmetry.space_group_name_H-M   'P 1'
#
loop_
_entity.id
_entity.type
_entity.pdbx_description
1 polymer ?
#
loop_
_entity_poly.entity_id
_entity_poly.type
_entity_poly.pdbx_seq_one_letter_code
_entity_poly.pdbx_strand_id
1 'polypeptide(L)'
;SGDLRQEFKFKFLDLFATYIHDLRNKIPNLIICGDFNICHKPIDIHNPVRNKNTSGFLPEERDWMDKFIESGFTDVFRIENKEPHNYTWWSYRANARAKNLGWRIDYIMINRTIISKFKRSVILSKAKHSDHCPVLLEIA
;
A
#
# COMPACT_ATOMS: atom_id res chain seq x y z
N SER A 1 6.39 23.05 -6.13
CA SER A 1 5.10 22.52 -5.75
C SER A 1 5.07 20.99 -5.81
N GLY A 2 4.78 20.39 -6.96
CA GLY A 2 4.75 18.92 -7.08
C GLY A 2 6.11 18.27 -6.81
N ASP A 3 7.17 18.81 -7.37
CA ASP A 3 8.52 18.28 -7.25
C ASP A 3 9.05 18.35 -5.81
N LEU A 4 8.76 19.46 -5.11
CA LEU A 4 9.15 19.60 -3.69
C LEU A 4 8.44 18.58 -2.80
N ARG A 5 7.15 18.32 -3.06
CA ARG A 5 6.40 17.30 -2.33
C ARG A 5 6.94 15.90 -2.61
N GLN A 6 7.30 15.64 -3.86
CA GLN A 6 7.85 14.34 -4.27
C GLN A 6 9.23 14.12 -3.62
N GLU A 7 10.08 15.13 -3.59
CA GLU A 7 11.37 15.08 -2.91
C GLU A 7 11.21 14.81 -1.41
N PHE A 8 10.27 15.51 -0.76
CA PHE A 8 9.93 15.28 0.64
C PHE A 8 9.45 13.86 0.87
N LYS A 9 8.60 13.35 -0.02
CA LYS A 9 8.08 11.97 0.07
C LYS A 9 9.21 10.96 0.02
N PHE A 10 10.16 11.09 -0.91
CA PHE A 10 11.30 10.18 -1.00
C PHE A 10 12.19 10.22 0.24
N LYS A 11 12.43 11.41 0.78
CA LYS A 11 13.15 11.55 2.05
C LYS A 11 12.43 10.86 3.20
N PHE A 12 11.11 11.04 3.27
CA PHE A 12 10.28 10.38 4.28
C PHE A 12 10.33 8.87 4.13
N LEU A 13 10.19 8.35 2.92
CA LEU A 13 10.22 6.90 2.66
C LEU A 13 11.55 6.28 3.09
N ASP A 14 12.66 6.93 2.78
CA ASP A 14 13.99 6.44 3.15
C ASP A 14 14.20 6.47 4.68
N LEU A 15 13.78 7.55 5.34
CA LEU A 15 13.83 7.65 6.80
C LEU A 15 12.91 6.60 7.46
N PHE A 16 11.74 6.38 6.89
CA PHE A 16 10.81 5.37 7.37
C PHE A 16 11.41 3.96 7.27
N ALA A 17 11.99 3.63 6.13
CA ALA A 17 12.64 2.33 5.93
C ALA A 17 13.76 2.10 6.96
N THR A 18 14.59 3.11 7.20
CA THR A 18 15.65 3.07 8.22
C THR A 18 15.07 2.90 9.62
N TYR A 19 14.04 3.66 9.96
CA TYR A 19 13.35 3.56 11.25
C TYR A 19 12.80 2.15 11.49
N ILE A 20 12.13 1.57 10.50
CA ILE A 20 11.58 0.22 10.59
C ILE A 20 12.68 -0.82 10.70
N HIS A 21 13.76 -0.66 9.97
CA HIS A 21 14.93 -1.56 10.08
C HIS A 21 15.48 -1.57 11.51
N ASP A 22 15.67 -0.40 12.09
CA ASP A 22 16.18 -0.27 13.47
C ASP A 22 15.18 -0.81 14.49
N LEU A 23 13.89 -0.52 14.31
CA LEU A 23 12.83 -0.98 15.20
C LEU A 23 12.74 -2.51 15.25
N ARG A 24 12.94 -3.19 14.11
CA ARG A 24 12.92 -4.66 14.03
C ARG A 24 14.00 -5.32 14.87
N ASN A 25 15.11 -4.64 15.12
CA ASN A 25 16.16 -5.15 16.00
C ASN A 25 15.70 -5.22 17.46
N LYS A 26 14.72 -4.41 17.84
CA LYS A 26 14.15 -4.34 19.18
C LYS A 26 12.84 -5.11 19.29
N ILE A 27 12.01 -5.01 18.25
CA ILE A 27 10.67 -5.63 18.17
C ILE A 27 10.62 -6.42 16.87
N PRO A 28 10.92 -7.73 16.90
CA PRO A 28 11.10 -8.51 15.66
C PRO A 28 9.80 -8.81 14.92
N ASN A 29 8.64 -8.75 15.58
CA ASN A 29 7.34 -9.06 14.98
C ASN A 29 6.50 -7.80 14.85
N LEU A 30 6.59 -7.15 13.69
CA LEU A 30 5.90 -5.91 13.41
C LEU A 30 4.70 -6.14 12.50
N ILE A 31 3.64 -5.40 12.77
CA ILE A 31 2.53 -5.17 11.85
C ILE A 31 2.52 -3.68 11.55
N ILE A 32 2.69 -3.32 10.27
CA ILE A 32 2.74 -1.94 9.83
C ILE A 32 1.52 -1.69 8.95
N CYS A 33 0.70 -0.73 9.32
CA CYS A 33 -0.50 -0.40 8.59
C CYS A 33 -0.62 1.11 8.37
N GLY A 34 -1.19 1.50 7.24
CA GLY A 34 -1.43 2.88 6.92
C GLY A 34 -1.44 3.17 5.43
N ASP A 35 -1.58 4.45 5.12
CA ASP A 35 -1.53 4.97 3.77
C ASP A 35 -0.07 5.19 3.35
N PHE A 36 0.37 4.42 2.35
CA PHE A 36 1.72 4.53 1.80
C PHE A 36 1.77 5.49 0.61
N ASN A 37 0.60 5.90 0.11
CA ASN A 37 0.49 6.72 -1.10
C ASN A 37 1.25 6.16 -2.30
N ILE A 38 1.33 4.84 -2.40
CA ILE A 38 1.99 4.13 -3.48
C ILE A 38 1.13 2.94 -3.90
N CYS A 39 0.82 2.84 -5.19
CA CYS A 39 0.35 1.59 -5.78
C CYS A 39 1.56 0.74 -6.15
N HIS A 40 1.66 -0.46 -5.62
CA HIS A 40 2.86 -1.30 -5.78
C HIS A 40 2.99 -1.86 -7.20
N LYS A 41 1.95 -2.49 -7.72
CA LYS A 41 1.94 -3.19 -9.00
C LYS A 41 0.87 -2.63 -9.93
N PRO A 42 0.95 -2.93 -11.24
CA PRO A 42 -0.13 -2.55 -12.16
C PRO A 42 -1.52 -3.04 -11.75
N ILE A 43 -1.61 -4.19 -11.09
CA ILE A 43 -2.87 -4.74 -10.56
C ILE A 43 -3.49 -3.84 -9.47
N ASP A 44 -2.72 -2.95 -8.86
CA ASP A 44 -3.13 -2.12 -7.74
C ASP A 44 -3.70 -0.76 -8.14
N ILE A 45 -3.74 -0.46 -9.43
CA ILE A 45 -4.20 0.83 -9.93
C ILE A 45 -5.07 0.67 -11.18
N HIS A 46 -6.07 1.53 -11.30
CA HIS A 46 -6.80 1.63 -12.56
C HIS A 46 -5.90 2.25 -13.62
N ASN A 47 -6.01 1.79 -14.85
CA ASN A 47 -5.28 2.32 -16.00
C ASN A 47 -3.77 2.52 -15.75
N PRO A 48 -3.01 1.44 -15.51
CA PRO A 48 -1.59 1.54 -15.16
C PRO A 48 -0.73 2.15 -16.27
N VAL A 49 -1.11 1.97 -17.53
CA VAL A 49 -0.36 2.52 -18.67
C VAL A 49 -0.41 4.05 -18.64
N ARG A 50 -1.61 4.61 -18.47
CA ARG A 50 -1.81 6.07 -18.42
C ARG A 50 -1.13 6.69 -17.19
N ASN A 51 -1.12 5.97 -16.08
CA ASN A 51 -0.63 6.46 -14.79
C ASN A 51 0.86 6.17 -14.53
N LYS A 52 1.59 5.65 -15.48
CA LYS A 52 2.99 5.22 -15.29
C LYS A 52 3.94 6.32 -14.78
N ASN A 53 3.60 7.58 -15.00
CA ASN A 53 4.39 8.74 -14.55
C ASN A 53 3.62 9.61 -13.55
N THR A 54 2.55 9.07 -12.96
CA THR A 54 1.74 9.79 -11.97
C THR A 54 2.30 9.54 -10.57
N SER A 55 2.39 10.60 -9.75
CA SER A 55 2.77 10.45 -8.33
C SER A 55 1.87 9.44 -7.64
N GLY A 56 2.46 8.52 -6.89
CA GLY A 56 1.80 7.36 -6.32
C GLY A 56 1.99 6.08 -7.15
N PHE A 57 2.42 6.22 -8.41
CA PHE A 57 2.72 5.07 -9.28
C PHE A 57 4.01 5.27 -10.07
N LEU A 58 4.90 6.13 -9.60
CA LEU A 58 6.20 6.34 -10.22
C LEU A 58 7.08 5.08 -10.10
N PRO A 59 7.95 4.81 -11.09
CA PRO A 59 8.86 3.67 -11.01
C PRO A 59 9.68 3.65 -9.73
N GLU A 60 10.17 4.80 -9.27
CA GLU A 60 11.00 4.93 -8.05
C GLU A 60 10.19 4.61 -6.78
N GLU A 61 8.92 4.98 -6.74
CA GLU A 61 8.03 4.67 -5.62
C GLU A 61 7.76 3.16 -5.55
N ARG A 62 7.49 2.56 -6.71
CA ARG A 62 7.24 1.12 -6.80
C ARG A 62 8.50 0.31 -6.47
N ASP A 63 9.67 0.79 -6.89
CA ASP A 63 10.95 0.18 -6.55
C ASP A 63 11.21 0.25 -5.03
N TRP A 64 10.89 1.37 -4.39
CA TRP A 64 10.96 1.50 -2.94
C TRP A 64 10.07 0.45 -2.25
N MET A 65 8.85 0.26 -2.74
CA MET A 65 7.93 -0.73 -2.20
C MET A 65 8.47 -2.16 -2.36
N ASP A 66 9.05 -2.48 -3.51
CA ASP A 66 9.73 -3.76 -3.73
C ASP A 66 10.80 -4.02 -2.67
N LYS A 67 11.67 -3.05 -2.47
CA LYS A 67 12.76 -3.15 -1.49
C LYS A 67 12.24 -3.25 -0.06
N PHE A 68 11.20 -2.49 0.27
CA PHE A 68 10.58 -2.55 1.60
C PHE A 68 10.03 -3.95 1.88
N ILE A 69 9.31 -4.53 0.95
CA ILE A 69 8.76 -5.89 1.08
C ILE A 69 9.89 -6.92 1.14
N GLU A 70 10.89 -6.81 0.25
CA GLU A 70 12.04 -7.71 0.23
C GLU A 70 12.85 -7.68 1.54
N SER A 71 12.79 -6.57 2.27
CA SER A 71 13.48 -6.44 3.56
C SER A 71 12.92 -7.35 4.66
N GLY A 72 11.79 -8.01 4.43
CA GLY A 72 11.22 -8.99 5.35
C GLY A 72 9.74 -8.86 5.63
N PHE A 73 9.00 -8.16 4.78
CA PHE A 73 7.55 -7.94 4.94
C PHE A 73 6.73 -8.68 3.90
N THR A 74 5.46 -8.85 4.22
CA THR A 74 4.45 -9.42 3.31
C THR A 74 3.26 -8.46 3.26
N ASP A 75 2.82 -8.14 2.05
CA ASP A 75 1.57 -7.45 1.78
C ASP A 75 0.42 -8.44 2.00
N VAL A 76 -0.29 -8.29 3.12
CA VAL A 76 -1.25 -9.32 3.57
C VAL A 76 -2.41 -9.51 2.62
N PHE A 77 -2.88 -8.43 1.96
CA PHE A 77 -4.00 -8.54 1.04
C PHE A 77 -3.66 -9.48 -0.14
N ARG A 78 -2.42 -9.47 -0.59
CA ARG A 78 -1.98 -10.28 -1.73
C ARG A 78 -1.57 -11.71 -1.38
N ILE A 79 -1.66 -12.10 -0.12
CA ILE A 79 -1.42 -13.51 0.25
C ILE A 79 -2.44 -14.43 -0.45
N GLU A 80 -3.72 -14.08 -0.39
CA GLU A 80 -4.79 -14.90 -0.96
C GLU A 80 -5.43 -14.26 -2.21
N ASN A 81 -5.57 -12.95 -2.24
CA ASN A 81 -6.26 -12.26 -3.32
C ASN A 81 -5.29 -11.81 -4.41
N LYS A 82 -5.37 -12.43 -5.58
CA LYS A 82 -4.55 -12.13 -6.76
C LYS A 82 -5.35 -11.41 -7.86
N GLU A 83 -6.60 -11.03 -7.56
CA GLU A 83 -7.49 -10.44 -8.55
C GLU A 83 -7.30 -8.93 -8.69
N PRO A 84 -7.53 -8.36 -9.91
CA PRO A 84 -7.51 -6.92 -10.13
C PRO A 84 -8.76 -6.24 -9.58
N HIS A 85 -8.78 -4.90 -9.70
CA HIS A 85 -9.93 -4.06 -9.37
C HIS A 85 -10.27 -4.00 -7.88
N ASN A 86 -9.29 -4.25 -7.03
CA ASN A 86 -9.40 -4.13 -5.58
C ASN A 86 -8.62 -2.91 -5.12
N TYR A 87 -9.32 -1.87 -4.71
CA TYR A 87 -8.75 -0.58 -4.40
C TYR A 87 -9.14 -0.12 -3.00
N THR A 88 -8.37 0.83 -2.44
CA THR A 88 -8.61 1.38 -1.11
C THR A 88 -8.91 2.88 -1.14
N TRP A 89 -8.68 3.52 -2.28
CA TRP A 89 -8.90 4.95 -2.46
C TRP A 89 -9.44 5.27 -3.85
N TRP A 90 -10.33 6.25 -3.92
CA TRP A 90 -10.89 6.79 -5.17
C TRP A 90 -10.97 8.30 -5.05
N SER A 91 -10.61 9.01 -6.12
CA SER A 91 -10.80 10.47 -6.17
C SER A 91 -12.29 10.81 -6.03
N TYR A 92 -12.58 11.93 -5.41
CA TYR A 92 -13.94 12.48 -5.42
C TYR A 92 -14.35 13.03 -6.79
N ARG A 93 -13.40 13.19 -7.71
CA ARG A 93 -13.64 13.75 -9.04
C ARG A 93 -14.11 12.68 -10.02
N ALA A 94 -14.82 13.15 -11.07
CA ALA A 94 -15.18 12.33 -12.23
C ALA A 94 -15.96 11.05 -11.89
N ASN A 95 -16.66 11.02 -10.76
CA ASN A 95 -17.42 9.84 -10.33
C ASN A 95 -16.55 8.57 -10.25
N ALA A 96 -15.31 8.73 -9.82
CA ALA A 96 -14.30 7.68 -9.87
C ALA A 96 -14.70 6.42 -9.07
N ARG A 97 -15.31 6.60 -7.90
CA ARG A 97 -15.70 5.45 -7.06
C ARG A 97 -16.81 4.61 -7.69
N ALA A 98 -17.83 5.25 -8.27
CA ALA A 98 -18.90 4.54 -8.95
C ALA A 98 -18.41 3.77 -10.19
N LYS A 99 -17.37 4.29 -10.86
CA LYS A 99 -16.72 3.65 -12.00
C LYS A 99 -15.60 2.69 -11.59
N ASN A 100 -15.31 2.59 -10.30
CA ASN A 100 -14.19 1.85 -9.72
C ASN A 100 -12.82 2.20 -10.35
N LEU A 101 -12.60 3.49 -10.55
CA LEU A 101 -11.31 4.02 -11.02
C LEU A 101 -10.46 4.33 -9.78
N GLY A 102 -9.94 3.29 -9.16
CA GLY A 102 -9.33 3.39 -7.84
C GLY A 102 -7.84 3.09 -7.82
N TRP A 103 -7.30 3.21 -6.61
CA TRP A 103 -5.90 2.99 -6.26
C TRP A 103 -5.84 2.20 -4.98
N ARG A 104 -5.01 1.18 -4.92
CA ARG A 104 -4.71 0.47 -3.66
C ARG A 104 -3.43 1.07 -3.09
N ILE A 105 -3.59 1.93 -2.10
CA ILE A 105 -2.50 2.70 -1.48
C ILE A 105 -2.42 2.52 0.03
N ASP A 106 -3.41 1.86 0.62
CA ASP A 106 -3.45 1.56 2.05
C ASP A 106 -3.10 0.08 2.24
N TYR A 107 -2.12 -0.19 3.09
CA TYR A 107 -1.56 -1.53 3.26
C TYR A 107 -1.55 -1.95 4.72
N ILE A 108 -1.58 -3.26 4.92
CA ILE A 108 -1.15 -3.90 6.16
C ILE A 108 -0.01 -4.83 5.76
N MET A 109 1.17 -4.55 6.29
CA MET A 109 2.38 -5.34 6.08
C MET A 109 2.74 -6.07 7.37
N ILE A 110 3.03 -7.35 7.30
CA ILE A 110 3.49 -8.13 8.45
C ILE A 110 4.88 -8.69 8.19
N ASN A 111 5.66 -8.85 9.26
CA ASN A 111 6.92 -9.58 9.16
C ASN A 111 6.67 -11.00 8.67
N ARG A 112 7.55 -11.51 7.82
CA ARG A 112 7.48 -12.91 7.35
C ARG A 112 7.53 -13.91 8.49
N THR A 113 8.16 -13.54 9.60
CA THR A 113 8.26 -14.37 10.80
C THR A 113 6.91 -14.72 11.42
N ILE A 114 5.88 -13.92 11.16
CA ILE A 114 4.52 -14.15 11.71
C ILE A 114 3.49 -14.50 10.64
N ILE A 115 3.92 -14.83 9.44
CA ILE A 115 3.01 -15.16 8.33
C ILE A 115 2.10 -16.36 8.66
N SER A 116 2.58 -17.29 9.50
CA SER A 116 1.78 -18.45 9.95
C SER A 116 0.56 -18.06 10.77
N LYS A 117 0.53 -16.84 11.30
CA LYS A 117 -0.60 -16.30 12.06
C LYS A 117 -1.68 -15.67 11.19
N PHE A 118 -1.43 -15.51 9.91
CA PHE A 118 -2.38 -14.94 8.96
C PHE A 118 -3.64 -15.81 8.87
N LYS A 119 -4.82 -15.17 8.98
CA LYS A 119 -6.12 -15.82 8.79
C LYS A 119 -6.82 -15.30 7.53
N ARG A 120 -7.00 -13.99 7.45
CA ARG A 120 -7.58 -13.34 6.27
C ARG A 120 -7.26 -11.85 6.21
N SER A 121 -7.34 -11.29 5.02
CA SER A 121 -7.30 -9.85 4.80
C SER A 121 -8.40 -9.45 3.82
N VAL A 122 -9.09 -8.35 4.11
CA VAL A 122 -10.24 -7.88 3.33
C VAL A 122 -10.15 -6.38 3.14
N ILE A 123 -10.48 -5.93 1.94
CA ILE A 123 -10.74 -4.51 1.65
C ILE A 123 -12.25 -4.28 1.80
N LEU A 124 -12.64 -3.41 2.74
CA LEU A 124 -14.04 -3.12 3.04
C LEU A 124 -14.55 -2.00 2.13
N SER A 125 -14.63 -2.26 0.83
CA SER A 125 -14.91 -1.27 -0.21
C SER A 125 -16.29 -0.63 -0.12
N LYS A 126 -17.22 -1.26 0.59
CA LYS A 126 -18.59 -0.75 0.78
C LYS A 126 -18.71 0.31 1.88
N ALA A 127 -17.69 0.50 2.70
CA ALA A 127 -17.65 1.54 3.72
C ALA A 127 -17.33 2.89 3.05
N LYS A 128 -18.32 3.80 3.01
CA LYS A 128 -18.27 5.03 2.19
C LYS A 128 -18.19 6.32 3.03
N HIS A 129 -17.49 6.28 4.14
CA HIS A 129 -17.37 7.43 5.05
C HIS A 129 -16.15 8.33 4.77
N SER A 130 -15.33 7.96 3.79
CA SER A 130 -14.12 8.64 3.38
C SER A 130 -13.86 8.34 1.92
N ASP A 131 -12.94 9.05 1.27
CA ASP A 131 -12.40 8.69 -0.03
C ASP A 131 -11.47 7.46 0.03
N HIS A 132 -11.03 7.08 1.23
CA HIS A 132 -10.45 5.77 1.52
C HIS A 132 -11.52 4.80 2.06
N CYS A 133 -11.27 3.52 1.92
CA CYS A 133 -12.03 2.50 2.64
C CYS A 133 -11.13 1.72 3.60
N PRO A 134 -11.69 1.11 4.65
CA PRO A 134 -10.88 0.34 5.60
C PRO A 134 -10.29 -0.92 4.99
N VAL A 135 -9.14 -1.31 5.51
CA VAL A 135 -8.50 -2.61 5.26
C VAL A 135 -8.47 -3.40 6.56
N LEU A 136 -8.76 -4.68 6.48
CA LEU A 136 -8.84 -5.57 7.63
C LEU A 136 -7.78 -6.66 7.54
N LEU A 137 -7.15 -6.96 8.66
CA LEU A 137 -6.32 -8.15 8.86
C LEU A 137 -6.83 -8.91 10.07
N GLU A 138 -6.99 -10.22 9.93
CA GLU A 138 -7.25 -11.14 11.02
C GLU A 138 -6.07 -12.08 11.17
N ILE A 139 -5.57 -12.17 12.39
CA ILE A 139 -4.48 -13.09 12.77
C ILE A 139 -4.92 -13.94 13.96
N ALA A 140 -4.27 -15.06 14.15
CA ALA A 140 -4.55 -15.93 15.30
C ALA A 140 -3.26 -16.48 15.92
#